data_b99415286c598aaea6d2ba555ef5cdb0
#
_entry.id   b99415286c598aaea6d2ba555ef5cdb0
#
_cell.length_a   1.000
_cell.length_b   1.000
_cell.length_c   1.000
_cell.angle_alpha   90.00
_cell.angle_beta   90.00
_cell.angle_gamma   90.00
#
_symmetry.space_group_name_H-M   'P 1'
#
loop_
_entity.id
_entity.type
_entity.pdbx_description
1 polymer ?
#
loop_
_entity_poly.entity_id
_entity_poly.type
_entity_poly.pdbx_seq_one_letter_code
_entity_poly.pdbx_strand_id
1 'polypeptide(L)'
;MRFGEFRTVLTEAAKVGREYQHLEDLVFVKGSKGAQEAADILDKLGTDSSDVAIKWDGNPTIYWGREPDGSFVLVGKNGWGKNKSTSADELSRFIQNSGKGVEEEPWRKDFGEEMAEVFELMKSATPPSFRGYVYGDLLYSPRKPFTAIKGAVEFEPNKVKYTVDTNGPLGERIANSKVGVVVHTKLDEFGSKAATPIEDVKELNNADVVVLGQTYVTHQPKVDTSEVKGIRATAQKNAQAIDTFLQGTKGLSNPAQIIYTYVNHMTRTQQLKNIESGFFDWLSTSKVSQGQQEKLAAMNEANPKSIPAIFGLVKQIMAAKDHIIDQLDDANADVKATTTGEKGGEGYVALGSKTKLVPRTRWQPN
;
A
#
# COMPACT_ATOMS: atom_id res chain seq x y z
N MET A 1 9.69 -15.21 15.83
CA MET A 1 8.48 -14.63 15.21
C MET A 1 7.67 -13.92 16.30
N ARG A 2 7.63 -12.59 16.31
CA ARG A 2 7.04 -11.80 17.40
C ARG A 2 5.52 -11.73 17.24
N PHE A 3 4.78 -11.85 18.34
CA PHE A 3 3.30 -11.78 18.41
C PHE A 3 2.69 -10.51 17.76
N GLY A 4 3.46 -9.43 17.59
CA GLY A 4 3.06 -8.19 16.93
C GLY A 4 2.86 -8.31 15.43
N GLU A 5 3.68 -9.09 14.73
CA GLU A 5 3.58 -9.31 13.28
C GLU A 5 2.33 -10.10 12.89
N PHE A 6 1.89 -11.00 13.78
CA PHE A 6 0.68 -11.80 13.57
C PHE A 6 -0.60 -10.96 13.65
N ARG A 7 -0.61 -9.93 14.49
CA ARG A 7 -1.74 -8.99 14.62
C ARG A 7 -1.83 -8.05 13.39
N THR A 8 -0.69 -7.68 12.81
CA THR A 8 -0.64 -6.86 11.60
C THR A 8 -1.13 -7.64 10.38
N VAL A 9 -0.76 -8.91 10.26
CA VAL A 9 -1.24 -9.79 9.17
C VAL A 9 -2.75 -10.02 9.25
N LEU A 10 -3.30 -10.24 10.45
CA LEU A 10 -4.75 -10.40 10.64
C LEU A 10 -5.52 -9.09 10.41
N THR A 11 -4.92 -7.93 10.72
CA THR A 11 -5.55 -6.62 10.46
C THR A 11 -5.47 -6.19 9.01
N GLU A 12 -4.44 -6.59 8.26
CA GLU A 12 -4.45 -6.41 6.80
C GLU A 12 -5.42 -7.36 6.11
N ALA A 13 -5.56 -8.54 6.64
CA ALA A 13 -6.47 -9.55 6.16
C ALA A 13 -7.97 -9.20 6.34
N ALA A 14 -8.33 -8.42 7.36
CA ALA A 14 -9.69 -7.88 7.53
C ALA A 14 -10.06 -6.79 6.49
N LYS A 15 -9.26 -6.63 5.44
CA LYS A 15 -9.32 -5.52 4.47
C LYS A 15 -9.72 -5.91 3.06
N VAL A 16 -10.11 -7.17 2.84
CA VAL A 16 -10.78 -7.56 1.60
C VAL A 16 -12.09 -6.78 1.49
N GLY A 17 -12.21 -5.94 0.47
CA GLY A 17 -13.31 -4.98 0.31
C GLY A 17 -12.93 -3.53 0.64
N ARG A 18 -11.63 -3.22 0.80
CA ARG A 18 -11.13 -1.84 0.88
C ARG A 18 -11.27 -1.09 -0.43
N GLU A 19 -11.21 0.22 -0.30
CA GLU A 19 -11.27 1.15 -1.41
C GLU A 19 -10.25 0.83 -2.52
N TYR A 20 -9.02 0.41 -2.16
CA TYR A 20 -7.97 0.01 -3.10
C TYR A 20 -7.61 -1.46 -2.94
N GLN A 21 -7.76 -2.24 -4.02
CA GLN A 21 -7.45 -3.68 -4.05
C GLN A 21 -6.30 -3.99 -5.03
N HIS A 22 -5.60 -5.09 -4.82
CA HIS A 22 -4.70 -5.61 -5.84
C HIS A 22 -5.51 -6.11 -7.04
N LEU A 23 -4.98 -5.91 -8.24
CA LEU A 23 -5.67 -6.24 -9.48
C LEU A 23 -6.07 -7.72 -9.55
N GLU A 24 -5.18 -8.61 -9.16
CA GLU A 24 -5.39 -10.05 -9.13
C GLU A 24 -6.42 -10.51 -8.09
N ASP A 25 -6.66 -9.72 -7.04
CA ASP A 25 -7.62 -10.05 -5.99
C ASP A 25 -9.07 -10.00 -6.49
N LEU A 26 -9.32 -9.30 -7.59
CA LEU A 26 -10.64 -9.25 -8.23
C LEU A 26 -11.17 -10.65 -8.59
N VAL A 27 -10.28 -11.60 -8.91
CA VAL A 27 -10.66 -12.96 -9.27
C VAL A 27 -11.39 -13.67 -8.13
N PHE A 28 -10.90 -13.60 -6.90
CA PHE A 28 -11.54 -14.29 -5.78
C PHE A 28 -12.59 -13.44 -5.06
N VAL A 29 -12.67 -12.15 -5.36
CA VAL A 29 -13.73 -11.26 -4.86
C VAL A 29 -14.97 -11.30 -5.76
N LYS A 30 -14.78 -11.30 -7.09
CA LYS A 30 -15.86 -11.18 -8.09
C LYS A 30 -15.93 -12.35 -9.08
N GLY A 31 -15.09 -13.38 -8.93
CA GLY A 31 -15.06 -14.55 -9.79
C GLY A 31 -14.58 -14.26 -11.21
N SER A 32 -15.18 -14.97 -12.17
CA SER A 32 -14.85 -14.80 -13.60
C SER A 32 -15.07 -13.36 -14.09
N LYS A 33 -16.07 -12.66 -13.55
CA LYS A 33 -16.30 -11.24 -13.82
C LYS A 33 -15.17 -10.37 -13.30
N GLY A 34 -14.60 -10.72 -12.15
CA GLY A 34 -13.43 -10.00 -11.60
C GLY A 34 -12.19 -10.15 -12.48
N ALA A 35 -11.98 -11.31 -13.08
CA ALA A 35 -10.91 -11.49 -14.06
C ALA A 35 -11.13 -10.67 -15.35
N GLN A 36 -12.38 -10.54 -15.82
CA GLN A 36 -12.71 -9.66 -16.95
C GLN A 36 -12.47 -8.20 -16.60
N GLU A 37 -12.89 -7.75 -15.42
CA GLU A 37 -12.64 -6.40 -14.91
C GLU A 37 -11.14 -6.11 -14.80
N ALA A 38 -10.35 -7.06 -14.30
CA ALA A 38 -8.90 -6.92 -14.28
C ALA A 38 -8.29 -6.75 -15.68
N ALA A 39 -8.80 -7.50 -16.66
CA ALA A 39 -8.40 -7.37 -18.06
C ALA A 39 -8.80 -6.02 -18.65
N ASP A 40 -9.98 -5.48 -18.31
CA ASP A 40 -10.43 -4.15 -18.74
C ASP A 40 -9.55 -3.03 -18.15
N ILE A 41 -9.13 -3.17 -16.89
CA ILE A 41 -8.22 -2.24 -16.24
C ILE A 41 -6.84 -2.28 -16.92
N LEU A 42 -6.31 -3.47 -17.23
CA LEU A 42 -5.05 -3.60 -17.96
C LEU A 42 -5.12 -2.94 -19.34
N ASP A 43 -6.18 -3.19 -20.12
CA ASP A 43 -6.38 -2.55 -21.42
C ASP A 43 -6.44 -1.02 -21.29
N LYS A 44 -7.15 -0.50 -20.29
CA LYS A 44 -7.23 0.93 -20.01
C LYS A 44 -5.85 1.51 -19.71
N LEU A 45 -5.03 0.86 -18.89
CA LEU A 45 -3.67 1.29 -18.57
C LEU A 45 -2.79 1.42 -19.82
N GLY A 46 -3.02 0.58 -20.82
CA GLY A 46 -2.34 0.65 -22.11
C GLY A 46 -2.79 1.79 -23.03
N THR A 47 -3.89 2.46 -22.72
CA THR A 47 -4.45 3.58 -23.53
C THR A 47 -4.47 4.90 -22.75
N ASP A 48 -4.59 4.86 -21.44
CA ASP A 48 -4.62 6.02 -20.56
C ASP A 48 -4.05 5.67 -19.19
N SER A 49 -2.88 6.19 -18.88
CA SER A 49 -2.22 6.08 -17.58
C SER A 49 -2.19 7.39 -16.79
N SER A 50 -2.98 8.38 -17.20
CA SER A 50 -3.00 9.72 -16.57
C SER A 50 -3.43 9.72 -15.11
N ASP A 51 -4.15 8.68 -14.67
CA ASP A 51 -4.58 8.48 -13.29
C ASP A 51 -3.68 7.51 -12.49
N VAL A 52 -2.53 7.13 -13.05
CA VAL A 52 -1.56 6.27 -12.37
C VAL A 52 -0.54 7.12 -11.62
N ALA A 53 -0.36 6.83 -10.33
CA ALA A 53 0.59 7.53 -9.48
C ALA A 53 1.55 6.57 -8.78
N ILE A 54 2.74 7.05 -8.45
CA ILE A 54 3.73 6.31 -7.65
C ILE A 54 3.13 6.01 -6.28
N LYS A 55 3.24 4.78 -5.85
CA LYS A 55 2.93 4.39 -4.48
C LYS A 55 4.19 4.53 -3.62
N TRP A 56 4.29 5.65 -2.91
CA TRP A 56 5.38 5.88 -1.99
C TRP A 56 5.29 4.97 -0.75
N ASP A 57 6.41 4.43 -0.31
CA ASP A 57 6.55 3.65 0.93
C ASP A 57 7.19 4.51 2.01
N GLY A 58 6.38 5.15 2.82
CA GLY A 58 6.82 6.01 3.91
C GLY A 58 6.57 5.42 5.30
N ASN A 59 7.29 5.88 6.31
CA ASN A 59 7.14 5.48 7.70
C ASN A 59 7.75 6.52 8.64
N PRO A 60 7.07 6.91 9.73
CA PRO A 60 5.75 6.47 10.18
C PRO A 60 4.60 7.15 9.45
N THR A 61 3.42 6.53 9.58
CA THR A 61 2.15 7.16 9.21
C THR A 61 1.81 8.26 10.22
N ILE A 62 1.47 9.44 9.72
CA ILE A 62 1.07 10.60 10.51
C ILE A 62 -0.28 11.19 10.04
N TYR A 63 -0.98 11.80 10.99
CA TYR A 63 -2.15 12.63 10.77
C TYR A 63 -1.87 14.00 11.35
N TRP A 64 -2.09 15.04 10.56
CA TRP A 64 -1.88 16.40 11.04
C TRP A 64 -2.88 17.37 10.43
N GLY A 65 -3.05 18.51 11.06
CA GLY A 65 -3.94 19.54 10.55
C GLY A 65 -4.28 20.57 11.61
N ARG A 66 -5.40 21.27 11.40
CA ARG A 66 -5.88 22.26 12.35
C ARG A 66 -7.34 22.02 12.72
N GLU A 67 -7.60 22.15 14.01
CA GLU A 67 -8.92 22.17 14.61
C GLU A 67 -9.75 23.39 14.14
N PRO A 68 -11.06 23.40 14.37
CA PRO A 68 -11.90 24.59 14.10
C PRO A 68 -11.44 25.87 14.78
N ASP A 69 -10.81 25.76 15.97
CA ASP A 69 -10.25 26.91 16.71
C ASP A 69 -8.86 27.37 16.19
N GLY A 70 -8.31 26.66 15.20
CA GLY A 70 -7.02 26.93 14.59
C GLY A 70 -5.83 26.25 15.28
N SER A 71 -6.03 25.53 16.40
CA SER A 71 -4.96 24.78 17.06
C SER A 71 -4.40 23.69 16.14
N PHE A 72 -3.08 23.57 16.07
CA PHE A 72 -2.41 22.55 15.27
C PHE A 72 -2.35 21.23 16.03
N VAL A 73 -2.60 20.13 15.32
CA VAL A 73 -2.53 18.76 15.84
C VAL A 73 -1.67 17.91 14.94
N LEU A 74 -0.79 17.09 15.54
CA LEU A 74 -0.07 16.02 14.85
C LEU A 74 -0.07 14.77 15.72
N VAL A 75 -0.43 13.64 15.12
CA VAL A 75 -0.46 12.34 15.80
C VAL A 75 -0.03 11.22 14.85
N GLY A 76 0.53 10.16 15.40
CA GLY A 76 0.71 8.91 14.66
C GLY A 76 -0.58 8.09 14.59
N LYS A 77 -0.54 7.00 13.83
CA LYS A 77 -1.67 6.08 13.62
C LYS A 77 -2.33 5.59 14.93
N ASN A 78 -1.55 5.36 15.96
CA ASN A 78 -2.08 4.88 17.26
C ASN A 78 -2.78 5.97 18.08
N GLY A 79 -2.48 7.25 17.81
CA GLY A 79 -3.11 8.41 18.45
C GLY A 79 -4.39 8.87 17.75
N TRP A 80 -4.58 8.53 16.47
CA TRP A 80 -5.72 8.98 15.69
C TRP A 80 -7.06 8.57 16.29
N GLY A 81 -7.91 9.55 16.57
CA GLY A 81 -9.20 9.36 17.24
C GLY A 81 -9.13 9.03 18.73
N LYS A 82 -7.93 9.07 19.35
CA LYS A 82 -7.73 8.70 20.76
C LYS A 82 -7.02 9.78 21.55
N ASN A 83 -5.97 10.34 21.01
CA ASN A 83 -5.12 11.32 21.72
C ASN A 83 -4.72 12.43 20.77
N LYS A 84 -5.18 13.64 21.02
CA LYS A 84 -4.77 14.84 20.29
C LYS A 84 -3.51 15.37 20.92
N SER A 85 -2.41 15.44 20.16
CA SER A 85 -1.22 16.15 20.58
C SER A 85 -1.22 17.53 19.92
N THR A 86 -1.32 18.58 20.74
CA THR A 86 -1.38 19.98 20.32
C THR A 86 -0.08 20.73 20.51
N SER A 87 0.92 20.05 21.09
CA SER A 87 2.29 20.52 21.23
C SER A 87 3.30 19.41 20.98
N ALA A 88 4.53 19.81 20.66
CA ALA A 88 5.66 18.89 20.45
C ALA A 88 5.92 18.02 21.69
N ASP A 89 5.85 18.62 22.89
CA ASP A 89 6.06 17.92 24.16
C ASP A 89 4.96 16.88 24.45
N GLU A 90 3.71 17.21 24.12
CA GLU A 90 2.59 16.24 24.26
C GLU A 90 2.78 15.05 23.35
N LEU A 91 3.15 15.29 22.08
CA LEU A 91 3.41 14.22 21.11
C LEU A 91 4.55 13.32 21.57
N SER A 92 5.67 13.93 21.97
CA SER A 92 6.84 13.20 22.47
C SER A 92 6.49 12.34 23.69
N ARG A 93 5.85 12.92 24.69
CA ARG A 93 5.40 12.18 25.90
C ARG A 93 4.43 11.07 25.57
N PHE A 94 3.50 11.29 24.67
CA PHE A 94 2.56 10.23 24.23
C PHE A 94 3.29 9.06 23.59
N ILE A 95 4.27 9.32 22.71
CA ILE A 95 5.08 8.27 22.07
C ILE A 95 5.90 7.51 23.10
N GLN A 96 6.57 8.22 24.00
CA GLN A 96 7.43 7.63 25.03
C GLN A 96 6.66 6.75 26.02
N ASN A 97 5.43 7.11 26.34
CA ASN A 97 4.58 6.38 27.29
C ASN A 97 3.65 5.35 26.61
N SER A 98 3.64 5.29 25.28
CA SER A 98 2.80 4.33 24.54
C SER A 98 3.43 2.93 24.51
N GLY A 99 2.63 1.91 24.19
CA GLY A 99 3.10 0.51 24.14
C GLY A 99 3.58 0.02 25.48
N LYS A 100 4.85 -0.40 25.56
CA LYS A 100 5.51 -0.84 26.79
C LYS A 100 6.32 0.26 27.49
N GLY A 101 6.29 1.47 26.95
CA GLY A 101 7.04 2.61 27.45
C GLY A 101 8.55 2.56 27.18
N VAL A 102 9.27 3.61 27.58
CA VAL A 102 10.70 3.78 27.30
C VAL A 102 11.56 2.72 28.02
N GLU A 103 11.14 2.25 29.19
CA GLU A 103 11.91 1.27 29.96
C GLU A 103 12.09 -0.06 29.21
N GLU A 104 11.04 -0.58 28.58
CA GLU A 104 11.10 -1.82 27.79
C GLU A 104 11.41 -1.57 26.28
N GLU A 105 11.14 -0.37 25.79
CA GLU A 105 11.31 0.02 24.39
C GLU A 105 12.09 1.34 24.29
N PRO A 106 13.42 1.35 24.56
CA PRO A 106 14.25 2.57 24.64
C PRO A 106 14.23 3.43 23.38
N TRP A 107 14.00 2.84 22.20
CA TRP A 107 13.89 3.54 20.92
C TRP A 107 12.76 4.59 20.91
N ARG A 108 11.78 4.47 21.81
CA ARG A 108 10.67 5.44 21.91
C ARG A 108 11.11 6.83 22.33
N LYS A 109 12.20 6.93 23.05
CA LYS A 109 12.76 8.23 23.45
C LYS A 109 13.23 8.99 22.21
N ASP A 110 14.10 8.38 21.42
CA ASP A 110 14.66 9.01 20.21
C ASP A 110 13.55 9.31 19.19
N PHE A 111 12.60 8.39 19.05
CA PHE A 111 11.45 8.57 18.16
C PHE A 111 10.51 9.69 18.65
N GLY A 112 10.28 9.80 19.97
CA GLY A 112 9.48 10.88 20.54
C GLY A 112 10.11 12.24 20.30
N GLU A 113 11.43 12.35 20.46
CA GLU A 113 12.19 13.55 20.20
C GLU A 113 12.20 13.89 18.68
N GLU A 114 12.39 12.90 17.80
CA GLU A 114 12.27 13.07 16.34
C GLU A 114 10.92 13.66 15.96
N MET A 115 9.85 13.09 16.50
CA MET A 115 8.49 13.54 16.18
C MET A 115 8.14 14.90 16.78
N ALA A 116 8.79 15.31 17.87
CA ALA A 116 8.69 16.67 18.40
C ALA A 116 9.29 17.71 17.45
N GLU A 117 10.44 17.42 16.85
CA GLU A 117 11.06 18.28 15.82
C GLU A 117 10.18 18.35 14.57
N VAL A 118 9.66 17.20 14.11
CA VAL A 118 8.71 17.13 12.98
C VAL A 118 7.44 17.93 13.27
N PHE A 119 6.92 17.89 14.51
CA PHE A 119 5.74 18.65 14.92
C PHE A 119 5.89 20.15 14.64
N GLU A 120 6.99 20.76 15.08
CA GLU A 120 7.22 22.21 14.92
C GLU A 120 7.38 22.60 13.44
N LEU A 121 8.09 21.79 12.66
CA LEU A 121 8.26 22.02 11.22
C LEU A 121 6.93 21.91 10.47
N MET A 122 6.14 20.86 10.72
CA MET A 122 4.82 20.65 10.11
C MET A 122 3.83 21.75 10.52
N LYS A 123 3.85 22.20 11.78
CA LYS A 123 3.04 23.31 12.28
C LYS A 123 3.35 24.60 11.52
N SER A 124 4.63 24.88 11.27
CA SER A 124 5.07 26.07 10.53
C SER A 124 4.63 26.04 9.05
N ALA A 125 4.58 24.84 8.44
CA ALA A 125 4.19 24.66 7.06
C ALA A 125 2.65 24.61 6.86
N THR A 126 1.89 24.30 7.90
CA THR A 126 0.43 24.23 7.81
C THR A 126 -0.19 25.60 8.07
N PRO A 127 -0.83 26.25 7.07
CA PRO A 127 -1.35 27.60 7.21
C PRO A 127 -2.32 27.75 8.40
N PRO A 128 -2.36 28.93 9.07
CA PRO A 128 -3.33 29.19 10.13
C PRO A 128 -4.80 29.08 9.68
N SER A 129 -5.05 29.29 8.38
CA SER A 129 -6.38 29.17 7.76
C SER A 129 -6.78 27.75 7.43
N PHE A 130 -5.84 26.79 7.40
CA PHE A 130 -6.14 25.39 7.12
C PHE A 130 -7.15 24.84 8.15
N ARG A 131 -8.07 24.02 7.71
CA ARG A 131 -9.04 23.32 8.58
C ARG A 131 -9.20 21.87 8.16
N GLY A 132 -9.39 21.01 9.17
CA GLY A 132 -9.41 19.56 8.98
C GLY A 132 -8.02 18.95 9.07
N TYR A 133 -7.87 17.74 8.58
CA TYR A 133 -6.67 16.93 8.72
C TYR A 133 -6.24 16.31 7.41
N VAL A 134 -4.98 16.00 7.31
CA VAL A 134 -4.42 15.16 6.24
C VAL A 134 -3.76 13.93 6.85
N TYR A 135 -3.82 12.84 6.08
CA TYR A 135 -3.22 11.57 6.38
C TYR A 135 -2.12 11.28 5.38
N GLY A 136 -0.95 10.94 5.88
CA GLY A 136 0.21 10.67 5.05
C GLY A 136 1.30 9.89 5.75
N ASP A 137 2.39 9.65 5.03
CA ASP A 137 3.54 8.91 5.52
C ASP A 137 4.80 9.77 5.43
N LEU A 138 5.61 9.76 6.50
CA LEU A 138 6.88 10.48 6.57
C LEU A 138 7.90 9.80 5.64
N LEU A 139 8.61 10.58 4.85
CA LEU A 139 9.64 10.10 3.92
C LEU A 139 11.05 10.32 4.47
N TYR A 140 11.30 11.45 5.08
CA TYR A 140 12.55 11.81 5.77
C TYR A 140 12.28 12.88 6.82
N SER A 141 13.20 13.02 7.78
CA SER A 141 13.11 13.92 8.91
C SER A 141 14.49 14.48 9.26
N PRO A 142 14.61 15.48 10.15
CA PRO A 142 15.90 15.98 10.61
C PRO A 142 16.81 14.91 11.23
N ARG A 143 16.24 13.87 11.84
CA ARG A 143 16.99 12.75 12.45
C ARG A 143 17.19 11.55 11.52
N LYS A 144 16.42 11.48 10.44
CA LYS A 144 16.59 10.53 9.34
C LYS A 144 16.61 11.30 8.02
N PRO A 145 17.64 12.11 7.79
CA PRO A 145 17.72 12.95 6.60
C PRO A 145 17.98 12.13 5.35
N PHE A 146 17.66 12.72 4.22
CA PHE A 146 18.17 12.22 2.94
C PHE A 146 19.69 12.38 2.86
N THR A 147 20.32 11.58 2.01
CA THR A 147 21.74 11.70 1.66
C THR A 147 21.88 12.39 0.32
N ALA A 148 22.64 13.48 0.27
CA ALA A 148 22.98 14.13 -1.00
C ALA A 148 24.07 13.32 -1.71
N ILE A 149 23.82 12.98 -2.98
CA ILE A 149 24.76 12.32 -3.88
C ILE A 149 24.93 13.17 -5.14
N LYS A 150 25.84 12.78 -6.04
CA LYS A 150 26.07 13.55 -7.28
C LYS A 150 24.81 13.63 -8.13
N GLY A 151 24.20 14.82 -8.19
CA GLY A 151 23.01 15.10 -9.01
C GLY A 151 21.70 14.53 -8.47
N ALA A 152 21.67 13.98 -7.26
CA ALA A 152 20.47 13.43 -6.68
C ALA A 152 20.46 13.46 -5.14
N VAL A 153 19.31 13.16 -4.56
CA VAL A 153 19.13 12.87 -3.14
C VAL A 153 18.62 11.45 -2.96
N GLU A 154 19.07 10.78 -1.92
CA GLU A 154 18.63 9.43 -1.55
C GLU A 154 18.01 9.41 -0.16
N PHE A 155 16.90 8.71 0.01
CA PHE A 155 16.29 8.44 1.32
C PHE A 155 15.59 7.08 1.32
N GLU A 156 15.52 6.45 2.50
CA GLU A 156 14.92 5.14 2.70
C GLU A 156 14.03 5.17 3.96
N PRO A 157 12.77 5.60 3.80
CA PRO A 157 11.86 5.76 4.95
C PRO A 157 11.47 4.44 5.58
N ASN A 158 11.40 3.37 4.80
CA ASN A 158 11.01 2.03 5.22
C ASN A 158 11.85 0.96 4.49
N LYS A 159 11.31 0.28 3.50
CA LYS A 159 12.00 -0.79 2.74
C LYS A 159 12.43 -0.37 1.35
N VAL A 160 11.88 0.71 0.88
CA VAL A 160 12.17 1.26 -0.44
C VAL A 160 13.15 2.42 -0.31
N LYS A 161 14.27 2.29 -0.99
CA LYS A 161 15.22 3.40 -1.18
C LYS A 161 14.79 4.18 -2.43
N TYR A 162 14.63 5.47 -2.27
CA TYR A 162 14.33 6.41 -3.33
C TYR A 162 15.57 7.23 -3.68
N THR A 163 15.82 7.42 -4.98
CA THR A 163 16.83 8.31 -5.54
C THR A 163 16.11 9.32 -6.43
N VAL A 164 16.13 10.59 -6.06
CA VAL A 164 15.41 11.67 -6.76
C VAL A 164 16.40 12.62 -7.40
N ASP A 165 16.28 12.85 -8.71
CA ASP A 165 17.16 13.73 -9.49
C ASP A 165 16.97 15.18 -9.06
N THR A 166 18.07 15.86 -8.64
CA THR A 166 18.04 17.25 -8.18
C THR A 166 17.99 18.29 -9.31
N ASN A 167 18.13 17.87 -10.58
CA ASN A 167 17.92 18.76 -11.73
C ASN A 167 16.43 18.98 -12.02
N GLY A 168 15.55 18.12 -11.46
CA GLY A 168 14.11 18.28 -11.56
C GLY A 168 13.51 19.06 -10.39
N PRO A 169 12.34 19.69 -10.56
CA PRO A 169 11.72 20.55 -9.54
C PRO A 169 11.39 19.82 -8.23
N LEU A 170 11.13 18.53 -8.29
CA LEU A 170 10.90 17.73 -7.07
C LEU A 170 12.18 17.55 -6.27
N GLY A 171 13.25 17.13 -6.92
CA GLY A 171 14.54 16.92 -6.23
C GLY A 171 15.17 18.19 -5.72
N GLU A 172 15.02 19.32 -6.45
CA GLU A 172 15.45 20.65 -5.96
C GLU A 172 14.73 21.02 -4.66
N ARG A 173 13.41 20.80 -4.59
CA ARG A 173 12.63 21.06 -3.37
C ARG A 173 13.06 20.16 -2.22
N ILE A 174 13.24 18.87 -2.46
CA ILE A 174 13.69 17.90 -1.44
C ILE A 174 15.08 18.30 -0.91
N ALA A 175 16.02 18.62 -1.79
CA ALA A 175 17.40 18.97 -1.43
C ALA A 175 17.51 20.22 -0.53
N ASN A 176 16.51 21.09 -0.55
CA ASN A 176 16.45 22.31 0.27
C ASN A 176 15.57 22.18 1.51
N SER A 177 14.99 21.03 1.79
CA SER A 177 14.04 20.81 2.89
C SER A 177 14.62 19.97 4.02
N LYS A 178 13.93 19.92 5.15
CA LYS A 178 14.27 19.13 6.34
C LYS A 178 13.32 17.97 6.59
N VAL A 179 12.07 18.11 6.12
CA VAL A 179 11.00 17.09 6.28
C VAL A 179 10.33 16.85 4.95
N GLY A 180 10.14 15.59 4.61
CA GLY A 180 9.33 15.14 3.47
C GLY A 180 8.18 14.25 3.92
N VAL A 181 6.99 14.52 3.40
CA VAL A 181 5.78 13.74 3.68
C VAL A 181 5.02 13.50 2.38
N VAL A 182 4.52 12.29 2.18
CA VAL A 182 3.53 12.03 1.13
C VAL A 182 2.14 11.97 1.73
N VAL A 183 1.18 12.66 1.12
CA VAL A 183 -0.23 12.71 1.57
C VAL A 183 -1.08 11.78 0.74
N HIS A 184 -1.96 11.04 1.40
CA HIS A 184 -2.90 10.12 0.77
C HIS A 184 -4.30 10.67 0.69
N THR A 185 -4.81 11.26 1.79
CA THR A 185 -6.20 11.72 1.88
C THR A 185 -6.36 12.89 2.84
N LYS A 186 -7.50 13.58 2.71
CA LYS A 186 -8.00 14.58 3.65
C LYS A 186 -9.12 14.00 4.49
N LEU A 187 -9.23 14.47 5.74
CA LEU A 187 -10.25 14.10 6.72
C LEU A 187 -10.77 15.37 7.38
N ASP A 188 -12.09 15.49 7.53
CA ASP A 188 -12.69 16.72 8.06
C ASP A 188 -12.67 16.78 9.59
N GLU A 189 -12.73 15.60 10.27
CA GLU A 189 -12.82 15.51 11.71
C GLU A 189 -11.75 14.59 12.29
N PHE A 190 -11.30 14.91 13.51
CA PHE A 190 -10.33 14.07 14.24
C PHE A 190 -10.92 12.68 14.55
N GLY A 191 -10.19 11.64 14.15
CA GLY A 191 -10.63 10.25 14.32
C GLY A 191 -11.58 9.75 13.25
N SER A 192 -11.95 10.59 12.28
CA SER A 192 -12.78 10.19 11.15
C SER A 192 -12.15 9.04 10.36
N LYS A 193 -13.02 8.18 9.81
CA LYS A 193 -12.66 7.17 8.80
C LYS A 193 -13.12 7.59 7.41
N ALA A 194 -13.95 8.62 7.31
CA ALA A 194 -14.38 9.18 6.04
C ALA A 194 -13.23 10.04 5.50
N ALA A 195 -12.60 9.53 4.45
CA ALA A 195 -11.47 10.18 3.79
C ALA A 195 -11.89 10.66 2.40
N THR A 196 -11.42 11.82 2.02
CA THR A 196 -11.59 12.37 0.67
C THR A 196 -10.24 12.47 -0.02
N PRO A 197 -10.17 12.30 -1.35
CA PRO A 197 -8.94 12.58 -2.10
C PRO A 197 -8.46 14.01 -1.83
N ILE A 198 -7.14 14.19 -1.79
CA ILE A 198 -6.52 15.52 -1.73
C ILE A 198 -5.78 15.75 -3.06
N GLU A 199 -6.20 16.77 -3.79
CA GLU A 199 -5.65 17.08 -5.11
C GLU A 199 -4.54 18.12 -5.05
N ASP A 200 -4.65 19.12 -4.17
CA ASP A 200 -3.66 20.17 -4.01
C ASP A 200 -3.13 20.24 -2.58
N VAL A 201 -1.81 20.10 -2.46
CA VAL A 201 -1.05 20.16 -1.21
C VAL A 201 -0.08 21.35 -1.16
N LYS A 202 -0.15 22.27 -2.15
CA LYS A 202 0.81 23.37 -2.27
C LYS A 202 0.82 24.24 -1.03
N GLU A 203 -0.33 24.52 -0.46
CA GLU A 203 -0.46 25.36 0.75
C GLU A 203 0.20 24.74 1.99
N LEU A 204 0.46 23.43 1.99
CA LEU A 204 1.09 22.69 3.10
C LEU A 204 2.63 22.64 3.00
N ASN A 205 3.21 23.38 2.07
CA ASN A 205 4.65 23.41 1.81
C ASN A 205 5.26 24.74 2.26
N ASN A 206 6.52 24.68 2.70
CA ASN A 206 7.39 25.85 2.90
C ASN A 206 8.85 25.50 2.57
N ALA A 207 9.80 26.35 2.95
CA ALA A 207 11.21 26.10 2.67
C ALA A 207 11.78 24.85 3.38
N ASP A 208 11.27 24.52 4.56
CA ASP A 208 11.76 23.41 5.39
C ASP A 208 10.97 22.11 5.21
N VAL A 209 9.76 22.19 4.64
CA VAL A 209 8.83 21.05 4.54
C VAL A 209 8.34 20.85 3.11
N VAL A 210 8.55 19.65 2.59
CA VAL A 210 7.99 19.20 1.32
C VAL A 210 6.85 18.23 1.56
N VAL A 211 5.64 18.65 1.21
CA VAL A 211 4.47 17.80 1.19
C VAL A 211 4.19 17.39 -0.26
N LEU A 212 4.22 16.09 -0.51
CA LEU A 212 3.93 15.49 -1.81
C LEU A 212 2.47 15.04 -1.84
N GLY A 213 1.76 15.44 -2.88
CA GLY A 213 0.50 14.84 -3.27
C GLY A 213 0.73 13.61 -4.15
N GLN A 214 -0.25 13.32 -4.99
CA GLN A 214 -0.12 12.24 -5.98
C GLN A 214 1.01 12.58 -6.97
N THR A 215 1.96 11.67 -7.12
CA THR A 215 3.05 11.78 -8.10
C THR A 215 2.69 10.92 -9.30
N TYR A 216 2.05 11.55 -10.29
CA TYR A 216 1.59 10.86 -11.49
C TYR A 216 2.73 10.41 -12.39
N VAL A 217 2.55 9.26 -13.04
CA VAL A 217 3.48 8.80 -14.07
C VAL A 217 3.31 9.64 -15.34
N THR A 218 4.41 9.84 -16.06
CA THR A 218 4.42 10.57 -17.33
C THR A 218 4.51 9.64 -18.54
N HIS A 219 4.75 8.35 -18.30
CA HIS A 219 4.90 7.35 -19.33
C HIS A 219 3.64 6.52 -19.52
N GLN A 220 3.27 6.28 -20.79
CA GLN A 220 2.20 5.38 -21.19
C GLN A 220 2.78 3.97 -21.37
N PRO A 221 2.46 2.98 -20.51
CA PRO A 221 2.97 1.63 -20.67
C PRO A 221 2.32 0.93 -21.87
N LYS A 222 3.06 0.02 -22.48
CA LYS A 222 2.53 -0.84 -23.56
C LYS A 222 1.99 -2.11 -22.94
N VAL A 223 0.72 -2.37 -23.13
CA VAL A 223 0.07 -3.59 -22.66
C VAL A 223 0.14 -4.66 -23.75
N ASP A 224 0.57 -5.86 -23.39
CA ASP A 224 0.52 -6.99 -24.29
C ASP A 224 -0.94 -7.47 -24.44
N THR A 225 -1.52 -7.15 -25.60
CA THR A 225 -2.91 -7.53 -25.92
C THR A 225 -3.11 -9.04 -25.97
N SER A 226 -2.04 -9.84 -26.15
CA SER A 226 -2.13 -11.31 -26.14
C SER A 226 -2.32 -11.83 -24.71
N GLU A 227 -1.65 -11.24 -23.72
CA GLU A 227 -1.83 -11.56 -22.30
C GLU A 227 -3.23 -11.21 -21.84
N VAL A 228 -3.73 -10.01 -22.17
CA VAL A 228 -5.09 -9.59 -21.80
C VAL A 228 -6.16 -10.48 -22.45
N LYS A 229 -6.00 -10.82 -23.74
CA LYS A 229 -6.87 -11.80 -24.42
C LYS A 229 -6.81 -13.18 -23.76
N GLY A 230 -5.62 -13.62 -23.34
CA GLY A 230 -5.40 -14.85 -22.61
C GLY A 230 -6.17 -14.91 -21.29
N ILE A 231 -6.11 -13.82 -20.49
CA ILE A 231 -6.87 -13.69 -19.24
C ILE A 231 -8.37 -13.79 -19.51
N ARG A 232 -8.90 -13.05 -20.51
CA ARG A 232 -10.33 -13.10 -20.88
C ARG A 232 -10.77 -14.49 -21.31
N ALA A 233 -9.99 -15.14 -22.17
CA ALA A 233 -10.30 -16.49 -22.67
C ALA A 233 -10.26 -17.53 -21.53
N THR A 234 -9.27 -17.45 -20.63
CA THR A 234 -9.16 -18.33 -19.46
C THR A 234 -10.32 -18.11 -18.51
N ALA A 235 -10.70 -16.87 -18.24
CA ALA A 235 -11.84 -16.51 -17.40
C ALA A 235 -13.16 -17.06 -17.97
N GLN A 236 -13.39 -16.88 -19.27
CA GLN A 236 -14.60 -17.36 -19.95
C GLN A 236 -14.67 -18.91 -19.95
N LYS A 237 -13.57 -19.57 -20.29
CA LYS A 237 -13.49 -21.05 -20.33
C LYS A 237 -13.80 -21.69 -18.99
N ASN A 238 -13.35 -21.05 -17.89
CA ASN A 238 -13.47 -21.61 -16.54
C ASN A 238 -14.56 -20.91 -15.70
N ALA A 239 -15.39 -20.05 -16.29
CA ALA A 239 -16.36 -19.24 -15.56
C ALA A 239 -17.25 -20.05 -14.63
N GLN A 240 -17.84 -21.15 -15.15
CA GLN A 240 -18.71 -22.01 -14.35
C GLN A 240 -17.98 -22.62 -13.14
N ALA A 241 -16.74 -23.12 -13.33
CA ALA A 241 -15.97 -23.73 -12.27
C ALA A 241 -15.63 -22.72 -11.17
N ILE A 242 -15.14 -21.54 -11.57
CA ILE A 242 -14.76 -20.44 -10.67
C ILE A 242 -15.98 -19.93 -9.90
N ASP A 243 -17.05 -19.57 -10.61
CA ASP A 243 -18.19 -18.89 -10.02
C ASP A 243 -19.02 -19.85 -9.13
N THR A 244 -19.14 -21.13 -9.51
CA THR A 244 -19.78 -22.14 -8.66
C THR A 244 -19.01 -22.34 -7.35
N PHE A 245 -17.68 -22.44 -7.41
CA PHE A 245 -16.86 -22.55 -6.21
C PHE A 245 -17.02 -21.33 -5.30
N LEU A 246 -16.87 -20.12 -5.84
CA LEU A 246 -16.98 -18.89 -5.06
C LEU A 246 -18.40 -18.64 -4.52
N GLN A 247 -19.44 -19.07 -5.23
CA GLN A 247 -20.82 -19.06 -4.72
C GLN A 247 -21.00 -20.03 -3.56
N GLY A 248 -20.42 -21.22 -3.65
CA GLY A 248 -20.41 -22.21 -2.58
C GLY A 248 -19.71 -21.72 -1.30
N THR A 249 -18.78 -20.78 -1.42
CA THR A 249 -18.09 -20.15 -0.25
C THR A 249 -18.94 -19.15 0.51
N LYS A 250 -20.09 -18.70 0.01
CA LYS A 250 -20.94 -17.67 0.64
C LYS A 250 -21.39 -17.99 2.08
N GLY A 251 -21.38 -19.20 2.50
CA GLY A 251 -21.69 -19.61 3.88
C GLY A 251 -20.46 -19.71 4.80
N LEU A 252 -19.25 -19.40 4.30
CA LEU A 252 -18.03 -19.43 5.06
C LEU A 252 -17.75 -18.05 5.68
N SER A 253 -17.16 -18.04 6.86
CA SER A 253 -16.64 -16.79 7.45
C SER A 253 -15.42 -16.34 6.64
N ASN A 254 -15.52 -15.20 5.97
CA ASN A 254 -14.42 -14.55 5.22
C ASN A 254 -13.68 -15.45 4.21
N PRO A 255 -14.35 -16.10 3.23
CA PRO A 255 -13.67 -16.99 2.28
C PRO A 255 -12.64 -16.28 1.41
N ALA A 256 -12.92 -15.08 0.94
CA ALA A 256 -11.97 -14.26 0.19
C ALA A 256 -10.71 -13.95 1.03
N GLN A 257 -10.87 -13.83 2.35
CA GLN A 257 -9.79 -13.66 3.29
C GLN A 257 -8.88 -14.89 3.39
N ILE A 258 -9.44 -16.09 3.36
CA ILE A 258 -8.66 -17.34 3.36
C ILE A 258 -7.78 -17.38 2.10
N ILE A 259 -8.36 -17.10 0.94
CA ILE A 259 -7.64 -17.07 -0.34
C ILE A 259 -6.56 -15.97 -0.33
N TYR A 260 -6.89 -14.77 0.12
CA TYR A 260 -5.94 -13.66 0.26
C TYR A 260 -4.76 -14.02 1.17
N THR A 261 -5.03 -14.67 2.31
CA THR A 261 -3.99 -15.10 3.26
C THR A 261 -3.07 -16.14 2.62
N TYR A 262 -3.63 -17.06 1.83
CA TYR A 262 -2.82 -18.02 1.07
C TYR A 262 -1.93 -17.34 0.03
N VAL A 263 -2.48 -16.43 -0.79
CA VAL A 263 -1.69 -15.69 -1.78
C VAL A 263 -0.53 -14.94 -1.12
N ASN A 264 -0.77 -14.29 0.01
CA ASN A 264 0.28 -13.61 0.77
C ASN A 264 1.30 -14.59 1.38
N HIS A 265 0.85 -15.78 1.82
CA HIS A 265 1.77 -16.83 2.28
C HIS A 265 2.71 -17.26 1.15
N MET A 266 2.18 -17.57 -0.03
CA MET A 266 2.95 -17.99 -1.20
C MET A 266 3.92 -16.90 -1.67
N THR A 267 3.51 -15.63 -1.57
CA THR A 267 4.38 -14.47 -1.83
C THR A 267 5.57 -14.45 -0.87
N ARG A 268 5.29 -14.49 0.44
CA ARG A 268 6.34 -14.40 1.49
C ARG A 268 7.31 -15.59 1.48
N THR A 269 6.82 -16.76 1.13
CA THR A 269 7.63 -17.97 1.04
C THR A 269 8.27 -18.17 -0.33
N GLN A 270 8.11 -17.23 -1.27
CA GLN A 270 8.62 -17.28 -2.63
C GLN A 270 8.15 -18.52 -3.43
N GLN A 271 6.95 -18.99 -3.12
CA GLN A 271 6.39 -20.19 -3.72
C GLN A 271 5.25 -19.90 -4.73
N LEU A 272 5.16 -18.69 -5.24
CA LEU A 272 4.10 -18.30 -6.19
C LEU A 272 4.01 -19.21 -7.42
N LYS A 273 5.11 -19.84 -7.84
CA LYS A 273 5.12 -20.85 -8.91
C LYS A 273 4.20 -22.05 -8.61
N ASN A 274 3.98 -22.38 -7.34
CA ASN A 274 3.16 -23.50 -6.86
C ASN A 274 1.77 -23.09 -6.39
N ILE A 275 1.36 -21.83 -6.65
CA ILE A 275 0.11 -21.27 -6.12
C ILE A 275 -1.14 -22.07 -6.51
N GLU A 276 -1.13 -22.74 -7.66
CA GLU A 276 -2.26 -23.52 -8.17
C GLU A 276 -2.44 -24.85 -7.44
N SER A 277 -1.36 -25.47 -6.94
CA SER A 277 -1.38 -26.80 -6.33
C SER A 277 -1.22 -26.80 -4.81
N GLY A 278 -0.61 -25.76 -4.21
CA GLY A 278 -0.25 -25.74 -2.79
C GLY A 278 -1.38 -25.32 -1.83
N PHE A 279 -2.59 -25.01 -2.32
CA PHE A 279 -3.64 -24.42 -1.51
C PHE A 279 -4.10 -25.33 -0.37
N PHE A 280 -4.41 -26.58 -0.63
CA PHE A 280 -4.93 -27.52 0.37
C PHE A 280 -3.86 -28.00 1.34
N ASP A 281 -2.60 -28.12 0.89
CA ASP A 281 -1.46 -28.42 1.78
C ASP A 281 -1.26 -27.29 2.80
N TRP A 282 -1.28 -26.04 2.31
CA TRP A 282 -1.25 -24.87 3.20
C TRP A 282 -2.49 -24.81 4.09
N LEU A 283 -3.68 -25.06 3.55
CA LEU A 283 -4.94 -24.96 4.28
C LEU A 283 -4.94 -25.92 5.48
N SER A 284 -4.46 -27.15 5.31
CA SER A 284 -4.40 -28.19 6.35
C SER A 284 -3.49 -27.82 7.54
N THR A 285 -2.50 -26.96 7.30
CA THR A 285 -1.55 -26.49 8.33
C THR A 285 -1.84 -25.06 8.81
N SER A 286 -2.85 -24.42 8.21
CA SER A 286 -3.24 -23.04 8.52
C SER A 286 -4.04 -22.94 9.81
N LYS A 287 -4.29 -21.71 10.28
CA LYS A 287 -5.17 -21.41 11.41
C LYS A 287 -6.67 -21.32 11.02
N VAL A 288 -7.02 -21.70 9.82
CA VAL A 288 -8.42 -21.80 9.39
C VAL A 288 -9.09 -22.90 10.20
N SER A 289 -10.31 -22.68 10.68
CA SER A 289 -11.02 -23.68 11.49
C SER A 289 -11.24 -24.97 10.71
N GLN A 290 -11.22 -26.12 11.39
CA GLN A 290 -11.39 -27.44 10.78
C GLN A 290 -12.67 -27.51 9.93
N GLY A 291 -13.80 -27.02 10.43
CA GLY A 291 -15.06 -27.04 9.68
C GLY A 291 -15.03 -26.20 8.38
N GLN A 292 -14.23 -25.13 8.34
CA GLN A 292 -14.01 -24.37 7.11
C GLN A 292 -13.07 -25.11 6.14
N GLN A 293 -12.04 -25.78 6.66
CA GLN A 293 -11.13 -26.61 5.87
C GLN A 293 -11.89 -27.77 5.20
N GLU A 294 -12.69 -28.51 5.97
CA GLU A 294 -13.51 -29.63 5.48
C GLU A 294 -14.50 -29.17 4.40
N LYS A 295 -15.15 -28.03 4.61
CA LYS A 295 -16.09 -27.46 3.64
C LYS A 295 -15.40 -27.06 2.33
N LEU A 296 -14.23 -26.42 2.39
CA LEU A 296 -13.45 -26.06 1.21
C LEU A 296 -12.94 -27.31 0.47
N ALA A 297 -12.51 -28.34 1.19
CA ALA A 297 -12.10 -29.61 0.61
C ALA A 297 -13.25 -30.29 -0.12
N ALA A 298 -14.43 -30.40 0.49
CA ALA A 298 -15.62 -30.98 -0.14
C ALA A 298 -16.05 -30.21 -1.41
N MET A 299 -15.96 -28.89 -1.39
CA MET A 299 -16.24 -28.06 -2.58
C MET A 299 -15.24 -28.32 -3.71
N ASN A 300 -13.96 -28.52 -3.38
CA ASN A 300 -12.94 -28.86 -4.36
C ASN A 300 -13.11 -30.27 -4.92
N GLU A 301 -13.49 -31.25 -4.08
CA GLU A 301 -13.83 -32.61 -4.55
C GLU A 301 -15.01 -32.60 -5.56
N ALA A 302 -16.02 -31.77 -5.28
CA ALA A 302 -17.16 -31.59 -6.18
C ALA A 302 -16.77 -30.91 -7.51
N ASN A 303 -15.72 -30.05 -7.50
CA ASN A 303 -15.23 -29.37 -8.69
C ASN A 303 -13.70 -29.11 -8.63
N PRO A 304 -12.87 -30.11 -8.93
CA PRO A 304 -11.42 -30.06 -8.78
C PRO A 304 -10.70 -29.07 -9.72
N LYS A 305 -11.41 -28.55 -10.74
CA LYS A 305 -10.86 -27.55 -11.66
C LYS A 305 -10.93 -26.11 -11.10
N SER A 306 -11.70 -25.88 -10.05
CA SER A 306 -11.98 -24.52 -9.56
C SER A 306 -10.74 -23.84 -8.99
N ILE A 307 -10.05 -24.48 -8.07
CA ILE A 307 -8.85 -23.91 -7.42
C ILE A 307 -7.72 -23.67 -8.42
N PRO A 308 -7.34 -24.62 -9.29
CA PRO A 308 -6.36 -24.35 -10.34
C PRO A 308 -6.77 -23.21 -11.27
N ALA A 309 -8.05 -23.10 -11.62
CA ALA A 309 -8.54 -22.04 -12.50
C ALA A 309 -8.47 -20.64 -11.83
N ILE A 310 -8.84 -20.54 -10.55
CA ILE A 310 -8.76 -19.29 -9.78
C ILE A 310 -7.30 -18.83 -9.70
N PHE A 311 -6.40 -19.68 -9.24
CA PHE A 311 -4.99 -19.29 -9.06
C PHE A 311 -4.22 -19.17 -10.37
N GLY A 312 -4.61 -19.92 -11.41
CA GLY A 312 -4.09 -19.73 -12.76
C GLY A 312 -4.39 -18.33 -13.31
N LEU A 313 -5.62 -17.82 -13.10
CA LEU A 313 -5.98 -16.45 -13.44
C LEU A 313 -5.24 -15.41 -12.59
N VAL A 314 -5.16 -15.63 -11.28
CA VAL A 314 -4.38 -14.76 -10.37
C VAL A 314 -2.95 -14.61 -10.89
N LYS A 315 -2.31 -15.72 -11.26
CA LYS A 315 -0.94 -15.75 -11.79
C LYS A 315 -0.80 -15.03 -13.13
N GLN A 316 -1.75 -15.22 -14.07
CA GLN A 316 -1.76 -14.51 -15.35
C GLN A 316 -1.90 -12.99 -15.17
N ILE A 317 -2.82 -12.55 -14.30
CA ILE A 317 -3.03 -11.13 -14.00
C ILE A 317 -1.80 -10.53 -13.32
N MET A 318 -1.18 -11.25 -12.37
CA MET A 318 0.07 -10.81 -11.74
C MET A 318 1.17 -10.61 -12.78
N ALA A 319 1.37 -11.54 -13.71
CA ALA A 319 2.39 -11.44 -14.74
C ALA A 319 2.17 -10.23 -15.65
N ALA A 320 0.96 -10.04 -16.16
CA ALA A 320 0.62 -8.88 -17.00
C ALA A 320 0.78 -7.55 -16.25
N LYS A 321 0.39 -7.50 -14.96
CA LYS A 321 0.59 -6.35 -14.09
C LYS A 321 2.07 -6.05 -13.89
N ASP A 322 2.90 -7.06 -13.61
CA ASP A 322 4.32 -6.91 -13.35
C ASP A 322 5.06 -6.38 -14.61
N HIS A 323 4.68 -6.80 -15.82
CA HIS A 323 5.19 -6.23 -17.07
C HIS A 323 4.90 -4.72 -17.22
N ILE A 324 3.73 -4.26 -16.78
CA ILE A 324 3.38 -2.83 -16.77
C ILE A 324 4.25 -2.09 -15.75
N ILE A 325 4.38 -2.64 -14.55
CA ILE A 325 5.18 -2.04 -13.48
C ILE A 325 6.64 -1.88 -13.91
N ASP A 326 7.23 -2.90 -14.53
CA ASP A 326 8.60 -2.85 -15.00
C ASP A 326 8.82 -1.73 -16.03
N GLN A 327 7.87 -1.52 -16.96
CA GLN A 327 7.93 -0.42 -17.91
C GLN A 327 7.82 0.95 -17.23
N LEU A 328 6.94 1.09 -16.23
CA LEU A 328 6.80 2.32 -15.46
C LEU A 328 8.07 2.63 -14.66
N ASP A 329 8.67 1.62 -14.03
CA ASP A 329 9.93 1.75 -13.30
C ASP A 329 11.10 2.13 -14.22
N ASP A 330 11.12 1.62 -15.46
CA ASP A 330 12.15 1.96 -16.47
C ASP A 330 12.01 3.39 -16.95
N ALA A 331 10.79 3.84 -17.14
CA ALA A 331 10.49 5.14 -17.70
C ALA A 331 10.56 6.29 -16.70
N ASN A 332 10.51 6.03 -15.40
CA ASN A 332 10.54 7.05 -14.37
C ASN A 332 11.96 7.61 -14.21
N ALA A 333 12.24 8.73 -14.88
CA ALA A 333 13.55 9.36 -14.88
C ALA A 333 13.80 10.17 -13.59
N ASP A 334 12.77 10.83 -13.05
CA ASP A 334 12.89 11.77 -11.93
C ASP A 334 13.00 11.08 -10.57
N VAL A 335 12.32 9.93 -10.41
CA VAL A 335 12.28 9.15 -9.17
C VAL A 335 12.64 7.70 -9.47
N LYS A 336 13.83 7.30 -9.07
CA LYS A 336 14.24 5.88 -9.11
C LYS A 336 14.02 5.27 -7.73
N ALA A 337 13.60 4.02 -7.70
CA ALA A 337 13.41 3.29 -6.46
C ALA A 337 14.07 1.91 -6.52
N THR A 338 14.57 1.45 -5.38
CA THR A 338 15.06 0.08 -5.22
C THR A 338 14.49 -0.53 -3.95
N THR A 339 14.19 -1.82 -4.00
CA THR A 339 13.72 -2.59 -2.84
C THR A 339 14.70 -3.73 -2.61
N THR A 340 15.33 -3.79 -1.43
CA THR A 340 16.38 -4.79 -1.11
C THR A 340 17.54 -4.82 -2.12
N GLY A 341 17.85 -3.67 -2.74
CA GLY A 341 18.91 -3.52 -3.76
C GLY A 341 18.48 -3.88 -5.18
N GLU A 342 17.29 -4.45 -5.39
CA GLU A 342 16.72 -4.70 -6.70
C GLU A 342 15.94 -3.48 -7.20
N LYS A 343 15.92 -3.27 -8.51
CA LYS A 343 15.17 -2.18 -9.16
C LYS A 343 13.67 -2.29 -8.87
N GLY A 344 13.06 -1.17 -8.58
CA GLY A 344 11.63 -0.98 -8.40
C GLY A 344 11.22 -0.65 -6.97
N GLY A 345 10.23 0.21 -6.85
CA GLY A 345 9.64 0.65 -5.60
C GLY A 345 8.50 -0.23 -5.10
N GLU A 346 7.65 0.34 -4.25
CA GLU A 346 6.44 -0.34 -3.78
C GLU A 346 5.46 -0.62 -4.94
N GLY A 347 5.54 0.11 -6.02
CA GLY A 347 4.69 0.02 -7.19
C GLY A 347 3.88 1.30 -7.41
N TYR A 348 2.67 1.13 -7.94
CA TYR A 348 1.81 2.23 -8.37
C TYR A 348 0.38 2.03 -7.87
N VAL A 349 -0.43 3.09 -7.98
CA VAL A 349 -1.87 3.06 -7.78
C VAL A 349 -2.56 3.66 -9.01
N ALA A 350 -3.58 2.98 -9.53
CA ALA A 350 -4.48 3.51 -10.53
C ALA A 350 -5.71 4.08 -9.80
N LEU A 351 -5.80 5.40 -9.71
CA LEU A 351 -6.75 6.10 -8.83
C LEU A 351 -8.19 5.91 -9.32
N GLY A 352 -8.46 6.04 -10.62
CA GLY A 352 -9.79 5.92 -11.19
C GLY A 352 -10.40 4.53 -11.05
N SER A 353 -9.59 3.46 -11.13
CA SER A 353 -10.02 2.08 -10.90
C SER A 353 -9.88 1.64 -9.45
N LYS A 354 -9.29 2.47 -8.58
CA LYS A 354 -8.98 2.14 -7.19
C LYS A 354 -8.15 0.85 -7.05
N THR A 355 -7.17 0.69 -7.92
CA THR A 355 -6.38 -0.53 -8.05
C THR A 355 -4.93 -0.31 -7.64
N LYS A 356 -4.38 -1.28 -6.90
CA LYS A 356 -2.96 -1.35 -6.57
C LYS A 356 -2.21 -2.16 -7.63
N LEU A 357 -1.25 -1.51 -8.25
CA LEU A 357 -0.27 -2.12 -9.14
C LEU A 357 1.01 -2.36 -8.32
N VAL A 358 0.97 -3.30 -7.39
CA VAL A 358 2.09 -3.64 -6.51
C VAL A 358 2.61 -5.02 -6.89
N PRO A 359 3.89 -5.16 -7.25
CA PRO A 359 4.47 -6.45 -7.61
C PRO A 359 4.67 -7.28 -6.34
N ARG A 360 3.82 -8.28 -6.12
CA ARG A 360 3.90 -9.14 -4.92
C ARG A 360 5.23 -9.88 -4.82
N THR A 361 5.89 -10.12 -5.96
CA THR A 361 7.18 -10.81 -6.05
C THR A 361 8.34 -10.04 -5.42
N ARG A 362 8.24 -8.71 -5.32
CA ARG A 362 9.28 -7.84 -4.74
C ARG A 362 9.26 -7.83 -3.20
N TRP A 363 8.15 -8.20 -2.57
CA TRP A 363 8.03 -8.16 -1.12
C TRP A 363 8.57 -9.43 -0.50
N GLN A 364 9.85 -9.42 -0.18
CA GLN A 364 10.47 -10.47 0.60
C GLN A 364 10.35 -10.17 2.10
N PRO A 365 10.08 -11.18 2.95
CA PRO A 365 10.19 -10.99 4.39
C PRO A 365 11.66 -10.78 4.76
N ASN A 366 11.90 -9.85 5.66
CA ASN A 366 13.14 -9.82 6.41
C ASN A 366 13.12 -10.94 7.45
#